data_32481a2c3bb0675bc479003fdabf3ba1
#
_entry.id   32481a2c3bb0675bc479003fdabf3ba1
#
_cell.length_a   1.000
_cell.length_b   1.000
_cell.length_c   1.000
_cell.angle_alpha   90.00
_cell.angle_beta   90.00
_cell.angle_gamma   90.00
#
_symmetry.space_group_name_H-M   'P 1'
#
loop_
_entity.id
_entity.type
_entity.pdbx_description
1 polymer ?
#
loop_
_entity_poly.entity_id
_entity_poly.type
_entity_poly.pdbx_seq_one_letter_code
_entity_poly.pdbx_strand_id
1 'polypeptide(L)'
;VIDRPLELRGQAGAIITGTGTGSVITVTAPDVRIEGLEITGSGTDLPAMDSAILVQQAAPRTIVRGNRLMNNLFGVYLHGAADSRVENNIIDGRQDLRLAEAGNGVSIWNAPGAAIIGNTISHGRDGIYVKISHHNRFENNTFSKLRFAIHYMYTNDSRIAGNRSRGNHVGWAIMYSERLEVEDNVSDG
;
A
#
# COMPACT_ATOMS: atom_id res chain seq x y z
N VAL A 1 -15.77 -3.52 -9.42
CA VAL A 1 -16.11 -2.62 -8.31
C VAL A 1 -16.79 -3.39 -7.21
N ILE A 2 -16.43 -3.12 -5.95
CA ILE A 2 -17.10 -3.67 -4.75
C ILE A 2 -17.85 -2.51 -4.09
N ASP A 3 -19.15 -2.51 -4.21
CA ASP A 3 -20.06 -1.42 -3.81
C ASP A 3 -20.96 -1.74 -2.60
N ARG A 4 -20.68 -2.86 -1.92
CA ARG A 4 -21.36 -3.29 -0.71
C ARG A 4 -20.40 -4.01 0.23
N PRO A 5 -20.66 -4.04 1.55
CA PRO A 5 -19.87 -4.84 2.49
C PRO A 5 -19.86 -6.31 2.09
N LEU A 6 -18.67 -6.87 1.94
CA LEU A 6 -18.49 -8.30 1.64
C LEU A 6 -17.07 -8.76 1.98
N GLU A 7 -16.91 -10.06 2.05
CA GLU A 7 -15.62 -10.72 2.11
C GLU A 7 -15.34 -11.42 0.77
N LEU A 8 -14.28 -10.97 0.08
CA LEU A 8 -13.75 -11.60 -1.11
C LEU A 8 -12.53 -12.44 -0.72
N ARG A 9 -12.69 -13.76 -0.70
CA ARG A 9 -11.64 -14.68 -0.32
C ARG A 9 -11.23 -15.59 -1.47
N GLY A 10 -9.92 -15.63 -1.76
CA GLY A 10 -9.34 -16.55 -2.72
C GLY A 10 -9.11 -17.94 -2.12
N GLN A 11 -9.34 -18.97 -2.91
CA GLN A 11 -8.81 -20.30 -2.65
C GLN A 11 -7.34 -20.38 -3.13
N ALA A 12 -6.62 -21.41 -2.75
CA ALA A 12 -5.24 -21.60 -3.17
C ALA A 12 -5.11 -21.51 -4.72
N GLY A 13 -4.26 -20.59 -5.19
CA GLY A 13 -4.05 -20.33 -6.62
C GLY A 13 -5.09 -19.44 -7.30
N ALA A 14 -6.02 -18.82 -6.55
CA ALA A 14 -6.98 -17.88 -7.13
C ALA A 14 -6.29 -16.59 -7.60
N ILE A 15 -6.46 -16.26 -8.88
CA ILE A 15 -5.85 -15.08 -9.53
C ILE A 15 -6.95 -14.20 -10.11
N ILE A 16 -6.83 -12.88 -9.86
CA ILE A 16 -7.63 -11.86 -10.54
C ILE A 16 -6.68 -11.06 -11.44
N THR A 17 -6.91 -11.13 -12.73
CA THR A 17 -6.12 -10.39 -13.72
C THR A 17 -6.93 -9.23 -14.27
N GLY A 18 -6.38 -8.02 -14.16
CA GLY A 18 -6.93 -6.83 -14.79
C GLY A 18 -6.72 -6.82 -16.31
N THR A 19 -7.28 -5.83 -16.97
CA THR A 19 -7.22 -5.67 -18.44
C THR A 19 -6.05 -4.81 -18.91
N GLY A 20 -5.17 -4.36 -17.99
CA GLY A 20 -4.09 -3.42 -18.30
C GLY A 20 -4.55 -1.95 -18.33
N THR A 21 -5.78 -1.67 -17.89
CA THR A 21 -6.32 -0.32 -17.77
C THR A 21 -7.11 -0.17 -16.47
N GLY A 22 -6.97 0.94 -15.79
CA GLY A 22 -7.64 1.19 -14.52
C GLY A 22 -7.14 0.31 -13.36
N SER A 23 -7.82 0.39 -12.24
CA SER A 23 -7.57 -0.47 -11.08
C SER A 23 -8.26 -1.83 -11.25
N VAL A 24 -7.58 -2.91 -10.80
CA VAL A 24 -8.12 -4.27 -10.92
C VAL A 24 -9.35 -4.44 -10.01
N ILE A 25 -9.24 -3.98 -8.77
CA ILE A 25 -10.34 -3.93 -7.81
C ILE A 25 -10.51 -2.50 -7.32
N THR A 26 -11.73 -1.96 -7.39
CA THR A 26 -12.10 -0.69 -6.77
C THR A 26 -13.13 -0.94 -5.68
N VAL A 27 -12.85 -0.46 -4.46
CA VAL A 27 -13.73 -0.60 -3.30
C VAL A 27 -14.39 0.74 -3.01
N THR A 28 -15.73 0.75 -2.97
CA THR A 28 -16.55 1.95 -2.76
C THR A 28 -17.54 1.80 -1.60
N ALA A 29 -17.47 0.68 -0.87
CA ALA A 29 -18.31 0.42 0.30
C ALA A 29 -17.47 0.13 1.54
N PRO A 30 -17.96 0.46 2.75
CA PRO A 30 -17.26 0.18 4.00
C PRO A 30 -17.20 -1.32 4.31
N ASP A 31 -16.34 -1.70 5.26
CA ASP A 31 -16.28 -3.03 5.85
C ASP A 31 -16.04 -4.17 4.83
N VAL A 32 -15.31 -3.87 3.75
CA VAL A 32 -14.90 -4.87 2.75
C VAL A 32 -13.62 -5.57 3.20
N ARG A 33 -13.55 -6.88 2.97
CA ARG A 33 -12.36 -7.68 3.22
C ARG A 33 -11.92 -8.40 1.94
N ILE A 34 -10.62 -8.32 1.62
CA ILE A 34 -10.01 -8.95 0.43
C ILE A 34 -8.83 -9.80 0.91
N GLU A 35 -8.91 -11.12 0.74
CA GLU A 35 -7.94 -12.06 1.31
C GLU A 35 -7.55 -13.19 0.36
N GLY A 36 -6.26 -13.59 0.41
CA GLY A 36 -5.78 -14.84 -0.18
C GLY A 36 -5.79 -14.89 -1.71
N LEU A 37 -5.72 -13.74 -2.38
CA LEU A 37 -5.75 -13.63 -3.84
C LEU A 37 -4.38 -13.26 -4.41
N GLU A 38 -4.08 -13.71 -5.61
CA GLU A 38 -3.10 -13.06 -6.46
C GLU A 38 -3.82 -12.04 -7.36
N ILE A 39 -3.32 -10.79 -7.40
CA ILE A 39 -3.94 -9.71 -8.16
C ILE A 39 -2.87 -9.04 -9.02
N THR A 40 -3.11 -8.97 -10.33
CA THR A 40 -2.16 -8.45 -11.32
C THR A 40 -2.88 -7.72 -12.46
N GLY A 41 -2.12 -6.92 -13.24
CA GLY A 41 -2.62 -6.35 -14.49
C GLY A 41 -3.40 -5.04 -14.33
N SER A 42 -3.05 -4.19 -13.36
CA SER A 42 -3.53 -2.80 -13.34
C SER A 42 -3.07 -2.03 -14.57
N GLY A 43 -3.70 -0.90 -14.88
CA GLY A 43 -3.19 0.09 -15.80
C GLY A 43 -1.91 0.77 -15.31
N THR A 44 -1.48 1.81 -16.03
CA THR A 44 -0.24 2.56 -15.77
C THR A 44 -0.47 4.07 -15.61
N ASP A 45 -1.69 4.50 -15.42
CA ASP A 45 -2.05 5.91 -15.25
C ASP A 45 -1.86 6.35 -13.79
N LEU A 46 -0.78 7.10 -13.53
CA LEU A 46 -0.48 7.64 -12.19
C LEU A 46 -1.56 8.60 -11.68
N PRO A 47 -2.04 9.58 -12.47
CA PRO A 47 -3.16 10.46 -12.10
C PRO A 47 -4.45 9.71 -11.79
N ALA A 48 -4.76 8.65 -12.51
CA ALA A 48 -5.93 7.81 -12.27
C ALA A 48 -5.77 6.85 -11.08
N MET A 49 -4.55 6.76 -10.52
CA MET A 49 -4.23 5.88 -9.38
C MET A 49 -4.44 4.39 -9.70
N ASP A 50 -4.09 3.96 -10.90
CA ASP A 50 -4.26 2.58 -11.35
C ASP A 50 -3.58 1.59 -10.40
N SER A 51 -4.36 0.79 -9.71
CA SER A 51 -3.92 -0.04 -8.58
C SER A 51 -4.33 -1.50 -8.72
N ALA A 52 -3.64 -2.40 -8.03
CA ALA A 52 -4.23 -3.71 -7.78
C ALA A 52 -5.53 -3.54 -7.01
N ILE A 53 -5.51 -2.74 -5.93
CA ILE A 53 -6.68 -2.43 -5.11
C ILE A 53 -6.72 -0.93 -4.83
N LEU A 54 -7.74 -0.24 -5.36
CA LEU A 54 -8.07 1.14 -5.04
C LEU A 54 -9.21 1.18 -4.02
N VAL A 55 -8.96 1.79 -2.86
CA VAL A 55 -9.96 1.94 -1.79
C VAL A 55 -10.34 3.41 -1.70
N GLN A 56 -11.58 3.74 -2.02
CA GLN A 56 -12.08 5.11 -2.06
C GLN A 56 -12.60 5.59 -0.70
N GLN A 57 -12.83 6.88 -0.57
CA GLN A 57 -13.25 7.53 0.67
C GLN A 57 -14.54 6.93 1.28
N ALA A 58 -15.45 6.45 0.45
CA ALA A 58 -16.67 5.80 0.90
C ALA A 58 -16.47 4.38 1.48
N ALA A 59 -15.22 3.89 1.49
CA ALA A 59 -14.87 2.53 1.88
C ALA A 59 -13.97 2.46 3.14
N PRO A 60 -14.32 3.13 4.26
CA PRO A 60 -13.54 2.99 5.49
C PRO A 60 -13.56 1.55 6.02
N ARG A 61 -12.57 1.23 6.88
CA ARG A 61 -12.39 -0.08 7.52
C ARG A 61 -12.25 -1.26 6.55
N THR A 62 -11.73 -0.95 5.34
CA THR A 62 -11.37 -2.01 4.37
C THR A 62 -10.14 -2.77 4.86
N ILE A 63 -10.17 -4.10 4.76
CA ILE A 63 -9.05 -4.97 5.11
C ILE A 63 -8.54 -5.67 3.85
N VAL A 64 -7.26 -5.48 3.56
CA VAL A 64 -6.51 -6.15 2.48
C VAL A 64 -5.45 -7.03 3.14
N ARG A 65 -5.62 -8.35 3.17
CA ARG A 65 -4.75 -9.23 3.94
C ARG A 65 -4.34 -10.50 3.21
N GLY A 66 -3.05 -10.86 3.33
CA GLY A 66 -2.54 -12.14 2.83
C GLY A 66 -2.64 -12.32 1.32
N ASN A 67 -2.63 -11.23 0.55
CA ASN A 67 -2.68 -11.26 -0.91
C ASN A 67 -1.28 -11.18 -1.52
N ARG A 68 -1.16 -11.55 -2.78
CA ARG A 68 -0.02 -11.32 -3.64
C ARG A 68 -0.40 -10.29 -4.71
N LEU A 69 0.13 -9.08 -4.60
CA LEU A 69 -0.15 -7.98 -5.52
C LEU A 69 1.06 -7.83 -6.45
N MET A 70 0.97 -8.41 -7.64
CA MET A 70 2.13 -8.61 -8.51
C MET A 70 2.04 -7.76 -9.78
N ASN A 71 3.11 -7.03 -10.08
CA ASN A 71 3.24 -6.29 -11.33
C ASN A 71 2.11 -5.28 -11.60
N ASN A 72 1.68 -4.56 -10.55
CA ASN A 72 0.71 -3.47 -10.65
C ASN A 72 1.41 -2.12 -10.51
N LEU A 73 0.80 -1.04 -11.01
CA LEU A 73 1.37 0.31 -10.86
C LEU A 73 1.39 0.70 -9.38
N PHE A 74 0.24 0.72 -8.70
CA PHE A 74 0.18 0.75 -7.25
C PHE A 74 -0.29 -0.62 -6.73
N GLY A 75 0.28 -1.07 -5.60
CA GLY A 75 -0.24 -2.26 -4.93
C GLY A 75 -1.60 -1.97 -4.30
N VAL A 76 -1.63 -1.15 -3.24
CA VAL A 76 -2.86 -0.68 -2.61
C VAL A 76 -2.86 0.84 -2.55
N TYR A 77 -3.96 1.45 -2.94
CA TYR A 77 -4.15 2.89 -2.78
C TYR A 77 -5.34 3.17 -1.85
N LEU A 78 -5.06 3.74 -0.67
CA LEU A 78 -6.08 4.20 0.29
C LEU A 78 -6.33 5.69 0.02
N HIS A 79 -7.42 6.00 -0.67
CA HIS A 79 -7.79 7.36 -1.03
C HIS A 79 -8.95 7.84 -0.15
N GLY A 80 -8.65 8.47 0.97
CA GLY A 80 -9.64 8.94 1.94
C GLY A 80 -10.28 7.83 2.80
N ALA A 81 -9.85 6.58 2.66
CA ALA A 81 -10.44 5.41 3.31
C ALA A 81 -9.92 5.23 4.74
N ALA A 82 -10.54 5.90 5.70
CA ALA A 82 -10.15 5.86 7.11
C ALA A 82 -10.18 4.45 7.71
N ASP A 83 -9.34 4.21 8.73
CA ASP A 83 -9.29 2.99 9.54
C ASP A 83 -9.07 1.70 8.75
N SER A 84 -8.51 1.81 7.54
CA SER A 84 -8.25 0.65 6.67
C SER A 84 -6.94 -0.05 7.04
N ARG A 85 -6.86 -1.35 6.74
CA ARG A 85 -5.74 -2.20 7.10
C ARG A 85 -5.18 -2.92 5.88
N VAL A 86 -3.86 -2.88 5.72
CA VAL A 86 -3.12 -3.61 4.69
C VAL A 86 -2.11 -4.50 5.41
N GLU A 87 -2.37 -5.82 5.45
CA GLU A 87 -1.66 -6.72 6.36
C GLU A 87 -1.13 -7.96 5.67
N ASN A 88 0.12 -8.31 5.96
CA ASN A 88 0.70 -9.59 5.55
C ASN A 88 0.58 -9.88 4.04
N ASN A 89 0.64 -8.84 3.20
CA ASN A 89 0.63 -8.99 1.76
C ASN A 89 2.07 -9.07 1.21
N ILE A 90 2.22 -9.71 0.07
CA ILE A 90 3.41 -9.62 -0.78
C ILE A 90 3.06 -8.66 -1.92
N ILE A 91 3.78 -7.56 -1.99
CA ILE A 91 3.55 -6.51 -2.98
C ILE A 91 4.83 -6.36 -3.80
N ASP A 92 4.78 -6.76 -5.05
CA ASP A 92 5.91 -6.65 -5.98
C ASP A 92 5.50 -5.75 -7.15
N GLY A 93 6.03 -4.53 -7.16
CA GLY A 93 5.66 -3.50 -8.12
C GLY A 93 6.20 -3.78 -9.52
N ARG A 94 5.86 -2.92 -10.47
CA ARG A 94 6.33 -3.00 -11.85
C ARG A 94 7.84 -2.72 -11.95
N GLN A 95 8.51 -3.48 -12.80
CA GLN A 95 9.95 -3.37 -13.04
C GLN A 95 10.27 -2.85 -14.46
N ASP A 96 9.27 -2.68 -15.30
CA ASP A 96 9.36 -2.23 -16.69
C ASP A 96 9.20 -0.72 -16.87
N LEU A 97 8.90 0.01 -15.77
CA LEU A 97 8.74 1.46 -15.77
C LEU A 97 9.98 2.17 -15.22
N ARG A 98 10.19 3.39 -15.70
CA ARG A 98 11.18 4.29 -15.08
C ARG A 98 10.70 4.67 -13.66
N LEU A 99 11.64 4.99 -12.79
CA LEU A 99 11.33 5.36 -11.40
C LEU A 99 10.31 6.51 -11.28
N ALA A 100 10.37 7.48 -12.20
CA ALA A 100 9.43 8.61 -12.21
C ALA A 100 8.00 8.23 -12.66
N GLU A 101 7.88 7.12 -13.38
CA GLU A 101 6.61 6.59 -13.93
C GLU A 101 6.06 5.46 -13.06
N ALA A 102 6.86 4.94 -12.14
CA ALA A 102 6.48 3.87 -11.23
C ALA A 102 5.60 4.39 -10.08
N GLY A 103 4.64 3.56 -9.68
CA GLY A 103 3.81 3.78 -8.51
C GLY A 103 4.45 3.21 -7.24
N ASN A 104 3.72 3.26 -6.15
CA ASN A 104 4.17 2.81 -4.84
C ASN A 104 3.56 1.46 -4.44
N GLY A 105 4.20 0.76 -3.53
CA GLY A 105 3.62 -0.46 -2.95
C GLY A 105 2.29 -0.17 -2.27
N VAL A 106 2.29 0.75 -1.30
CA VAL A 106 1.07 1.26 -0.64
C VAL A 106 1.09 2.78 -0.68
N SER A 107 0.01 3.37 -1.20
CA SER A 107 -0.22 4.82 -1.15
C SER A 107 -1.36 5.16 -0.20
N ILE A 108 -1.16 6.20 0.63
CA ILE A 108 -2.15 6.65 1.61
C ILE A 108 -2.30 8.16 1.45
N TRP A 109 -3.47 8.59 1.05
CA TRP A 109 -3.81 9.99 0.94
C TRP A 109 -5.07 10.28 1.74
N ASN A 110 -4.97 11.19 2.72
CA ASN A 110 -6.10 11.62 3.56
C ASN A 110 -6.93 10.44 4.14
N ALA A 111 -6.25 9.37 4.56
CA ALA A 111 -6.88 8.17 5.11
C ALA A 111 -6.35 7.90 6.54
N PRO A 112 -6.85 8.64 7.55
CA PRO A 112 -6.38 8.53 8.92
C PRO A 112 -6.70 7.16 9.53
N GLY A 113 -5.90 6.76 10.51
CA GLY A 113 -6.06 5.48 11.21
C GLY A 113 -5.62 4.25 10.40
N ALA A 114 -4.92 4.46 9.28
CA ALA A 114 -4.45 3.34 8.45
C ALA A 114 -3.40 2.49 9.18
N ALA A 115 -3.52 1.15 9.08
CA ALA A 115 -2.57 0.20 9.61
C ALA A 115 -1.93 -0.64 8.49
N ILE A 116 -0.63 -0.45 8.26
CA ILE A 116 0.15 -1.17 7.25
C ILE A 116 1.14 -2.06 7.98
N ILE A 117 0.83 -3.35 8.09
CA ILE A 117 1.51 -4.24 9.04
C ILE A 117 1.96 -5.54 8.37
N GLY A 118 3.22 -5.93 8.58
CA GLY A 118 3.74 -7.24 8.20
C GLY A 118 3.83 -7.49 6.69
N ASN A 119 3.82 -6.45 5.86
CA ASN A 119 3.89 -6.61 4.41
C ASN A 119 5.34 -6.77 3.93
N THR A 120 5.53 -7.51 2.85
CA THR A 120 6.78 -7.56 2.09
C THR A 120 6.58 -6.78 0.80
N ILE A 121 7.32 -5.68 0.65
CA ILE A 121 7.15 -4.74 -0.46
C ILE A 121 8.46 -4.59 -1.22
N SER A 122 8.41 -4.81 -2.52
CA SER A 122 9.57 -4.68 -3.40
C SER A 122 9.20 -4.07 -4.74
N HIS A 123 10.19 -3.48 -5.38
CA HIS A 123 10.09 -2.81 -6.68
C HIS A 123 9.02 -1.71 -6.74
N GLY A 124 9.16 -0.81 -7.69
CA GLY A 124 8.33 0.38 -7.80
C GLY A 124 9.07 1.61 -7.28
N ARG A 125 8.36 2.70 -7.01
CA ARG A 125 8.94 3.97 -6.59
C ARG A 125 9.23 3.99 -5.09
N ASP A 126 8.20 3.98 -4.26
CA ASP A 126 8.31 3.97 -2.80
C ASP A 126 7.55 2.76 -2.23
N GLY A 127 7.99 2.23 -1.10
CA GLY A 127 7.30 1.13 -0.42
C GLY A 127 5.97 1.58 0.13
N ILE A 128 6.00 2.51 1.08
CA ILE A 128 4.82 3.22 1.58
C ILE A 128 4.99 4.70 1.28
N TYR A 129 4.01 5.31 0.62
CA TYR A 129 3.88 6.75 0.49
C TYR A 129 2.66 7.22 1.27
N VAL A 130 2.85 8.13 2.22
CA VAL A 130 1.75 8.67 3.01
C VAL A 130 1.77 10.19 3.03
N LYS A 131 0.60 10.79 2.82
CA LYS A 131 0.43 12.24 2.84
C LYS A 131 -0.90 12.64 3.46
N ILE A 132 -0.86 13.65 4.35
CA ILE A 132 -2.04 14.24 5.01
C ILE A 132 -2.92 13.15 5.66
N SER A 133 -2.29 12.28 6.45
CA SER A 133 -2.98 11.16 7.07
C SER A 133 -2.42 10.93 8.47
N HIS A 134 -3.24 11.02 9.50
CA HIS A 134 -2.82 11.00 10.90
C HIS A 134 -3.20 9.69 11.59
N HIS A 135 -2.61 9.42 12.77
CA HIS A 135 -2.89 8.26 13.61
C HIS A 135 -2.67 6.91 12.93
N ASN A 136 -1.63 6.83 12.09
CA ASN A 136 -1.32 5.61 11.32
C ASN A 136 -0.32 4.71 12.05
N ARG A 137 -0.29 3.44 11.65
CA ARG A 137 0.68 2.46 12.12
C ARG A 137 1.36 1.78 10.94
N PHE A 138 2.69 1.84 10.91
CA PHE A 138 3.54 1.19 9.92
C PHE A 138 4.49 0.25 10.65
N GLU A 139 4.14 -1.03 10.73
CA GLU A 139 4.83 -1.95 11.63
C GLU A 139 5.25 -3.25 10.95
N ASN A 140 6.45 -3.71 11.29
CA ASN A 140 6.95 -5.03 10.88
C ASN A 140 6.94 -5.28 9.36
N ASN A 141 7.04 -4.23 8.55
CA ASN A 141 7.13 -4.38 7.10
C ASN A 141 8.58 -4.58 6.65
N THR A 142 8.76 -5.29 5.54
CA THR A 142 10.06 -5.50 4.89
C THR A 142 10.05 -4.86 3.51
N PHE A 143 11.09 -4.06 3.23
CA PHE A 143 11.21 -3.27 2.01
C PHE A 143 12.51 -3.55 1.29
N SER A 144 12.48 -3.68 -0.04
CA SER A 144 13.68 -3.82 -0.85
C SER A 144 13.52 -3.27 -2.26
N LYS A 145 14.63 -2.82 -2.87
CA LYS A 145 14.68 -2.36 -4.28
C LYS A 145 13.72 -1.21 -4.57
N LEU A 146 13.66 -0.22 -3.69
CA LEU A 146 12.79 0.95 -3.73
C LEU A 146 13.62 2.23 -3.64
N ARG A 147 13.02 3.36 -3.98
CA ARG A 147 13.63 4.66 -3.71
C ARG A 147 13.61 4.95 -2.20
N PHE A 148 12.43 4.94 -1.60
CA PHE A 148 12.23 5.05 -0.15
C PHE A 148 11.45 3.84 0.36
N ALA A 149 11.86 3.27 1.48
CA ALA A 149 11.05 2.25 2.15
C ALA A 149 9.75 2.88 2.66
N ILE A 150 9.85 4.02 3.39
CA ILE A 150 8.70 4.82 3.81
C ILE A 150 8.97 6.28 3.46
N HIS A 151 8.08 6.88 2.69
CA HIS A 151 8.04 8.28 2.32
C HIS A 151 6.84 8.96 3.00
N TYR A 152 7.12 9.80 3.97
CA TYR A 152 6.17 10.27 4.96
C TYR A 152 6.09 11.79 4.93
N MET A 153 4.90 12.36 4.64
CA MET A 153 4.74 13.80 4.47
C MET A 153 3.45 14.32 5.13
N TYR A 154 3.59 15.42 5.90
CA TYR A 154 2.46 16.12 6.54
C TYR A 154 1.52 15.17 7.31
N THR A 155 2.09 14.26 8.06
CA THR A 155 1.37 13.18 8.73
C THR A 155 1.84 13.10 10.18
N ASN A 156 0.96 13.30 11.12
CA ASN A 156 1.28 13.38 12.55
C ASN A 156 0.74 12.19 13.34
N ASP A 157 1.11 12.10 14.61
CA ASP A 157 0.53 11.20 15.59
C ASP A 157 0.55 9.73 15.13
N SER A 158 1.68 9.27 14.61
CA SER A 158 1.77 7.93 14.01
C SER A 158 2.97 7.15 14.54
N ARG A 159 2.89 5.83 14.40
CA ARG A 159 3.92 4.89 14.83
C ARG A 159 4.58 4.20 13.64
N ILE A 160 5.91 4.17 13.64
CA ILE A 160 6.76 3.48 12.66
C ILE A 160 7.68 2.55 13.45
N ALA A 161 7.40 1.25 13.48
CA ALA A 161 8.11 0.34 14.37
C ALA A 161 8.44 -1.03 13.75
N GLY A 162 9.61 -1.55 14.06
CA GLY A 162 10.00 -2.91 13.69
C GLY A 162 10.16 -3.15 12.20
N ASN A 163 10.25 -2.11 11.37
CA ASN A 163 10.36 -2.24 9.92
C ASN A 163 11.81 -2.51 9.48
N ARG A 164 11.97 -3.21 8.37
CA ARG A 164 13.27 -3.53 7.78
C ARG A 164 13.37 -2.99 6.35
N SER A 165 14.36 -2.14 6.11
CA SER A 165 14.72 -1.61 4.79
C SER A 165 16.06 -2.21 4.35
N ARG A 166 16.12 -2.88 3.20
CA ARG A 166 17.35 -3.46 2.67
C ARG A 166 17.53 -3.16 1.20
N GLY A 167 18.67 -2.55 0.84
CA GLY A 167 19.01 -2.23 -0.56
C GLY A 167 18.02 -1.25 -1.20
N ASN A 168 17.52 -0.29 -0.43
CA ASN A 168 16.74 0.85 -0.89
C ASN A 168 17.66 2.08 -0.98
N HIS A 169 17.30 3.09 -1.80
CA HIS A 169 18.12 4.31 -1.83
C HIS A 169 18.09 5.04 -0.49
N VAL A 170 16.93 5.08 0.17
CA VAL A 170 16.75 5.63 1.53
C VAL A 170 15.76 4.75 2.30
N GLY A 171 16.05 4.49 3.57
CA GLY A 171 15.11 3.77 4.44
C GLY A 171 13.87 4.62 4.74
N TRP A 172 14.07 5.69 5.49
CA TRP A 172 12.96 6.51 6.02
C TRP A 172 13.11 7.96 5.60
N ALA A 173 12.19 8.50 4.82
CA ALA A 173 12.10 9.91 4.47
C ALA A 173 10.90 10.53 5.19
N ILE A 174 11.16 11.16 6.35
CA ILE A 174 10.14 11.77 7.21
C ILE A 174 10.20 13.28 7.02
N MET A 175 9.11 13.89 6.55
CA MET A 175 9.06 15.29 6.18
C MET A 175 7.82 15.97 6.76
N TYR A 176 8.01 17.16 7.37
CA TYR A 176 6.92 18.02 7.86
C TYR A 176 5.90 17.28 8.74
N SER A 177 6.37 16.51 9.70
CA SER A 177 5.53 15.64 10.52
C SER A 177 5.96 15.71 11.99
N GLU A 178 5.01 15.60 12.89
CA GLU A 178 5.20 15.76 14.33
C GLU A 178 4.57 14.61 15.12
N ARG A 179 5.02 14.44 16.36
CA ARG A 179 4.52 13.43 17.31
C ARG A 179 4.53 12.01 16.75
N LEU A 180 5.72 11.63 16.28
CA LEU A 180 5.96 10.29 15.75
C LEU A 180 6.67 9.42 16.76
N GLU A 181 6.23 8.18 16.90
CA GLU A 181 6.97 7.11 17.56
C GLU A 181 7.73 6.31 16.51
N VAL A 182 9.06 6.39 16.54
CA VAL A 182 9.93 5.70 15.57
C VAL A 182 10.91 4.84 16.35
N GLU A 183 10.70 3.52 16.34
CA GLU A 183 11.50 2.59 17.16
C GLU A 183 11.74 1.25 16.47
N ASP A 184 12.83 0.59 16.81
CA ASP A 184 13.18 -0.76 16.37
C ASP A 184 13.22 -0.96 14.85
N ASN A 185 13.41 0.12 14.08
CA ASN A 185 13.51 0.04 12.63
C ASN A 185 14.97 -0.16 12.21
N VAL A 186 15.20 -1.02 11.22
CA VAL A 186 16.54 -1.32 10.68
C VAL A 186 16.60 -0.93 9.21
N SER A 187 17.62 -0.11 8.86
CA SER A 187 17.92 0.22 7.46
C SER A 187 19.35 -0.20 7.14
N ASP A 188 19.51 -1.02 6.09
CA ASP A 188 20.75 -1.63 5.65
C ASP A 188 20.88 -1.49 4.11
N GLY A 189 21.98 -0.88 3.65
CA GLY A 189 22.30 -0.73 2.21
C GLY A 189 22.38 0.70 1.74
#